data_70625af9a40d905f5e25728a780ffcff
#
_entry.id   70625af9a40d905f5e25728a780ffcff
#
_cell.length_a   1.000
_cell.length_b   1.000
_cell.length_c   1.000
_cell.angle_alpha   90.00
_cell.angle_beta   90.00
_cell.angle_gamma   90.00
#
_symmetry.space_group_name_H-M   'P 1'
#
loop_
_entity.id
_entity.type
_entity.pdbx_description
1 polymer ?
#
loop_
_entity_poly.entity_id
_entity_poly.type
_entity_poly.pdbx_seq_one_letter_code
_entity_poly.pdbx_strand_id
1 'polypeptide(L)'
;LSCLIFTVVNPVKELGKNRQDLILQQEVASFPFLFDETSRYEPTEFRIFFRIDKNEYCYYLSLKKDEVIFESLYRKAITGKKAAKIFERDTNEISLGYTIARKSINTNVNPKMPYLSFLAINYDISVITEVMTWFESCIIRSYANPMVERQLMLSNNTSYKKAFIHALNDMN
;
A
#
# COMPACT_ATOMS: atom_id res chain seq x y z
N LEU A 1 -7.64 -6.38 1.12
CA LEU A 1 -7.03 -5.31 0.31
C LEU A 1 -6.99 -3.99 1.07
N SER A 2 -8.07 -3.57 1.75
CA SER A 2 -8.13 -2.34 2.55
C SER A 2 -7.01 -2.26 3.58
N CYS A 3 -6.81 -3.32 4.36
CA CYS A 3 -5.75 -3.40 5.36
C CYS A 3 -4.37 -3.23 4.73
N LEU A 4 -4.08 -3.90 3.62
CA LEU A 4 -2.81 -3.77 2.91
C LEU A 4 -2.55 -2.32 2.47
N ILE A 5 -3.51 -1.71 1.78
CA ILE A 5 -3.37 -0.33 1.29
C ILE A 5 -3.17 0.63 2.45
N PHE A 6 -3.95 0.49 3.52
CA PHE A 6 -3.81 1.30 4.71
C PHE A 6 -2.42 1.16 5.35
N THR A 7 -1.95 -0.07 5.54
CA THR A 7 -0.63 -0.36 6.14
C THR A 7 0.52 0.26 5.34
N VAL A 8 0.44 0.24 4.01
CA VAL A 8 1.49 0.77 3.12
C VAL A 8 1.41 2.29 2.99
N VAL A 9 0.21 2.86 2.84
CA VAL A 9 0.03 4.28 2.50
C VAL A 9 0.01 5.18 3.75
N ASN A 10 -0.52 4.68 4.86
CA ASN A 10 -0.72 5.49 6.06
C ASN A 10 0.57 6.12 6.60
N PRO A 11 1.72 5.40 6.73
CA PRO A 11 2.96 5.99 7.21
C PRO A 11 3.42 7.20 6.39
N VAL A 12 3.16 7.19 5.08
CA VAL A 12 3.53 8.30 4.17
C VAL A 12 2.60 9.49 4.38
N LYS A 13 1.30 9.25 4.56
CA LYS A 13 0.30 10.31 4.77
C LYS A 13 0.40 10.99 6.14
N GLU A 14 0.89 10.28 7.15
CA GLU A 14 0.97 10.79 8.52
C GLU A 14 2.12 11.76 8.76
N LEU A 15 3.16 11.75 7.92
CA LEU A 15 4.32 12.65 8.05
C LEU A 15 3.97 14.15 7.99
N GLY A 16 2.81 14.52 7.46
CA GLY A 16 2.37 15.91 7.37
C GLY A 16 1.25 16.30 8.34
N LYS A 17 0.79 15.37 9.21
CA LYS A 17 -0.36 15.61 10.08
C LYS A 17 0.04 15.90 11.52
N ASN A 18 -0.64 16.87 12.16
CA ASN A 18 -0.52 17.11 13.59
C ASN A 18 -1.05 15.91 14.40
N ARG A 19 -0.40 15.64 15.54
CA ARG A 19 -0.69 14.51 16.43
C ARG A 19 -2.16 14.37 16.87
N GLN A 20 -2.95 15.46 16.79
CA GLN A 20 -4.38 15.46 17.14
C GLN A 20 -5.27 14.80 16.09
N ASP A 21 -4.86 14.77 14.82
CA ASP A 21 -5.62 14.10 13.75
C ASP A 21 -5.45 12.57 13.78
N LEU A 22 -4.42 12.07 14.48
CA LEU A 22 -4.10 10.65 14.61
C LEU A 22 -5.07 9.90 15.55
N ILE A 23 -5.71 10.61 16.50
CA ILE A 23 -6.61 9.99 17.50
C ILE A 23 -7.93 9.52 16.88
N LEU A 24 -8.30 10.04 15.71
CA LEU A 24 -9.54 9.69 15.01
C LEU A 24 -9.37 8.57 13.97
N GLN A 25 -8.16 8.12 13.71
CA GLN A 25 -7.92 7.00 12.81
C GLN A 25 -7.92 5.71 13.62
N GLN A 26 -8.99 4.93 13.52
CA GLN A 26 -9.01 3.56 13.98
C GLN A 26 -7.79 2.84 13.43
N GLU A 27 -6.95 2.34 14.32
CA GLU A 27 -5.88 1.42 13.95
C GLU A 27 -6.51 0.26 13.20
N VAL A 28 -6.23 0.17 11.90
CA VAL A 28 -6.60 -1.01 11.13
C VAL A 28 -5.57 -2.08 11.48
N ALA A 29 -5.76 -2.67 12.65
CA ALA A 29 -4.97 -3.81 13.06
C ALA A 29 -5.20 -4.96 12.06
N SER A 30 -4.14 -5.63 11.65
CA SER A 30 -4.27 -6.88 10.91
C SER A 30 -4.74 -7.95 11.89
N PHE A 31 -6.05 -8.23 11.88
CA PHE A 31 -6.58 -9.33 12.68
C PHE A 31 -6.37 -10.65 11.95
N PRO A 32 -5.76 -11.67 12.60
CA PRO A 32 -5.72 -13.01 12.05
C PRO A 32 -7.14 -13.56 11.89
N PHE A 33 -7.31 -14.53 11.01
CA PHE A 33 -8.58 -15.23 10.85
C PHE A 33 -8.94 -15.95 12.16
N LEU A 34 -10.01 -15.49 12.84
CA LEU A 34 -10.32 -15.91 14.21
C LEU A 34 -11.19 -17.17 14.29
N PHE A 35 -11.69 -17.68 13.16
CA PHE A 35 -12.59 -18.85 13.13
C PHE A 35 -11.87 -20.19 13.11
N ASP A 36 -10.53 -20.18 13.03
CA ASP A 36 -9.69 -21.36 13.12
C ASP A 36 -8.59 -21.15 14.15
N GLU A 37 -8.37 -22.15 15.05
CA GLU A 37 -7.40 -22.03 16.14
C GLU A 37 -5.96 -21.92 15.64
N THR A 38 -5.62 -22.58 14.56
CA THR A 38 -4.27 -22.56 13.99
C THR A 38 -3.95 -21.22 13.34
N SER A 39 -4.89 -20.65 12.63
CA SER A 39 -4.74 -19.38 11.91
C SER A 39 -4.49 -18.17 12.82
N ARG A 40 -4.82 -18.27 14.11
CA ARG A 40 -4.54 -17.19 15.08
C ARG A 40 -3.07 -16.91 15.27
N TYR A 41 -2.23 -17.90 15.04
CA TYR A 41 -0.78 -17.83 15.28
C TYR A 41 0.00 -17.67 13.97
N GLU A 42 -0.67 -17.78 12.85
CA GLU A 42 -0.05 -17.62 11.54
C GLU A 42 0.02 -16.13 11.12
N PRO A 43 0.98 -15.78 10.27
CA PRO A 43 1.06 -14.43 9.73
C PRO A 43 -0.11 -14.12 8.79
N THR A 44 -0.51 -12.86 8.75
CA THR A 44 -1.44 -12.37 7.72
C THR A 44 -0.65 -12.01 6.48
N GLU A 45 -0.96 -12.65 5.38
CA GLU A 45 -0.22 -12.51 4.12
C GLU A 45 -1.05 -11.80 3.04
N PHE A 46 -0.40 -10.86 2.36
CA PHE A 46 -0.94 -10.15 1.21
C PHE A 46 -0.03 -10.33 0.02
N ARG A 47 -0.58 -10.72 -1.11
CA ARG A 47 0.13 -10.74 -2.38
C ARG A 47 -0.73 -10.11 -3.45
N ILE A 48 -0.21 -9.05 -4.07
CA ILE A 48 -0.92 -8.37 -5.15
C ILE A 48 -0.06 -8.26 -6.40
N PHE A 49 -0.72 -8.39 -7.54
CA PHE A 49 -0.14 -8.16 -8.85
C PHE A 49 -0.87 -6.98 -9.48
N PHE A 50 -0.12 -6.04 -9.99
CA PHE A 50 -0.67 -4.85 -10.62
C PHE A 50 0.20 -4.38 -11.78
N ARG A 51 -0.37 -3.53 -12.62
CA ARG A 51 0.33 -2.98 -13.78
C ARG A 51 0.39 -1.48 -13.70
N ILE A 52 1.55 -0.95 -14.05
CA ILE A 52 1.76 0.47 -14.26
C ILE A 52 2.49 0.59 -15.60
N ASP A 53 1.87 1.23 -16.58
CA ASP A 53 2.36 1.40 -17.95
C ASP A 53 2.81 0.06 -18.58
N LYS A 54 4.12 -0.09 -18.83
CA LYS A 54 4.71 -1.25 -19.49
C LYS A 54 5.30 -2.28 -18.51
N ASN A 55 5.04 -2.11 -17.20
CA ASN A 55 5.58 -2.97 -16.17
C ASN A 55 4.48 -3.67 -15.37
N GLU A 56 4.72 -4.91 -15.02
CA GLU A 56 3.97 -5.68 -14.04
C GLU A 56 4.75 -5.68 -12.73
N TYR A 57 4.05 -5.46 -11.63
CA TYR A 57 4.59 -5.50 -10.29
C TYR A 57 3.97 -6.63 -9.49
N CYS A 58 4.76 -7.22 -8.62
CA CYS A 58 4.31 -8.14 -7.59
C CYS A 58 4.78 -7.59 -6.24
N TYR A 59 3.85 -7.24 -5.38
CA TYR A 59 4.13 -6.84 -4.01
C TYR A 59 3.59 -7.89 -3.05
N TYR A 60 4.44 -8.31 -2.12
CA TYR A 60 4.10 -9.27 -1.07
C TYR A 60 4.44 -8.66 0.29
N LEU A 61 3.51 -8.79 1.24
CA LEU A 61 3.66 -8.34 2.61
C LEU A 61 3.11 -9.42 3.55
N SER A 62 3.89 -9.82 4.54
CA SER A 62 3.52 -10.75 5.60
C SER A 62 3.69 -10.08 6.96
N LEU A 63 2.62 -10.05 7.75
CA LEU A 63 2.53 -9.39 9.05
C LEU A 63 2.23 -10.38 10.15
N LYS A 64 2.91 -10.25 11.29
CA LYS A 64 2.60 -10.99 12.50
C LYS A 64 2.67 -10.05 13.71
N LYS A 65 1.57 -9.91 14.44
CA LYS A 65 1.48 -9.00 15.59
C LYS A 65 1.94 -7.57 15.24
N ASP A 66 1.45 -7.06 14.10
CA ASP A 66 1.78 -5.74 13.54
C ASP A 66 3.26 -5.55 13.14
N GLU A 67 4.07 -6.59 13.15
CA GLU A 67 5.44 -6.56 12.66
C GLU A 67 5.53 -7.17 11.25
N VAL A 68 6.33 -6.53 10.42
CA VAL A 68 6.66 -7.03 9.08
C VAL A 68 7.67 -8.16 9.22
N ILE A 69 7.25 -9.40 8.93
CA ILE A 69 8.14 -10.56 8.93
C ILE A 69 8.69 -10.89 7.55
N PHE A 70 7.96 -10.54 6.51
CA PHE A 70 8.47 -10.64 5.15
C PHE A 70 7.83 -9.55 4.28
N GLU A 71 8.61 -8.96 3.38
CA GLU A 71 8.15 -7.98 2.41
C GLU A 71 8.99 -8.05 1.14
N SER A 72 8.35 -8.00 -0.01
CA SER A 72 9.10 -7.97 -1.27
C SER A 72 8.38 -7.19 -2.36
N LEU A 73 9.17 -6.58 -3.23
CA LEU A 73 8.70 -5.91 -4.44
C LEU A 73 9.52 -6.39 -5.64
N TYR A 74 8.81 -6.91 -6.63
CA TYR A 74 9.38 -7.33 -7.90
C TYR A 74 8.73 -6.56 -9.05
N ARG A 75 9.50 -6.32 -10.10
CA ARG A 75 9.05 -5.70 -11.34
C ARG A 75 9.42 -6.56 -12.53
N LYS A 76 8.52 -6.66 -13.48
CA LYS A 76 8.72 -7.37 -14.77
C LYS A 76 8.19 -6.50 -15.90
N ALA A 77 8.95 -6.30 -16.97
CA ALA A 77 8.41 -5.70 -18.17
C ALA A 77 7.35 -6.64 -18.78
N ILE A 78 6.25 -6.10 -19.31
CA ILE A 78 5.15 -6.90 -19.91
C ILE A 78 5.68 -7.85 -20.99
N THR A 79 6.63 -7.36 -21.80
CA THR A 79 7.29 -8.17 -22.85
C THR A 79 8.45 -9.02 -22.32
N GLY A 80 8.84 -8.83 -21.06
CA GLY A 80 9.96 -9.51 -20.44
C GLY A 80 9.61 -10.90 -19.93
N LYS A 81 10.60 -11.79 -19.90
CA LYS A 81 10.42 -13.15 -19.36
C LYS A 81 10.79 -13.27 -17.89
N LYS A 82 11.61 -12.38 -17.36
CA LYS A 82 12.11 -12.46 -15.97
C LYS A 82 11.67 -11.26 -15.16
N ALA A 83 11.25 -11.52 -13.92
CA ALA A 83 11.02 -10.49 -12.91
C ALA A 83 12.37 -10.08 -12.28
N ALA A 84 12.55 -8.78 -12.08
CA ALA A 84 13.67 -8.21 -11.38
C ALA A 84 13.25 -7.83 -9.96
N LYS A 85 14.06 -8.21 -8.97
CA LYS A 85 13.88 -7.79 -7.59
C LYS A 85 14.15 -6.29 -7.47
N ILE A 86 13.25 -5.56 -6.81
CA ILE A 86 13.49 -4.20 -6.36
C ILE A 86 14.05 -4.25 -4.94
N PHE A 87 13.36 -4.92 -4.02
CA PHE A 87 13.86 -5.27 -2.70
C PHE A 87 13.18 -6.54 -2.18
N GLU A 88 13.79 -7.13 -1.18
CA GLU A 88 13.25 -8.22 -0.39
C GLU A 88 13.74 -8.08 1.05
N ARG A 89 12.84 -8.18 2.01
CA ARG A 89 13.07 -8.07 3.43
C ARG A 89 12.52 -9.29 4.12
N ASP A 90 13.31 -9.91 4.95
CA ASP A 90 12.87 -10.82 5.99
C ASP A 90 13.12 -10.20 7.38
N THR A 91 12.88 -10.95 8.45
CA THR A 91 13.10 -10.48 9.83
C THR A 91 14.54 -10.07 10.13
N ASN A 92 15.51 -10.60 9.42
CA ASN A 92 16.94 -10.47 9.72
C ASN A 92 17.69 -9.59 8.72
N GLU A 93 17.24 -9.55 7.47
CA GLU A 93 18.01 -8.96 6.39
C GLU A 93 17.11 -8.24 5.37
N ILE A 94 17.64 -7.15 4.81
CA ILE A 94 17.05 -6.46 3.65
C ILE A 94 18.01 -6.56 2.48
N SER A 95 17.55 -7.20 1.41
CA SER A 95 18.29 -7.41 0.18
C SER A 95 17.76 -6.48 -0.91
N LEU A 96 18.63 -5.61 -1.43
CA LEU A 96 18.30 -4.63 -2.46
C LEU A 96 18.56 -5.20 -3.87
N GLY A 97 17.61 -4.99 -4.76
CA GLY A 97 17.79 -5.31 -6.18
C GLY A 97 18.72 -4.31 -6.88
N TYR A 98 19.28 -4.71 -8.01
CA TYR A 98 20.25 -3.92 -8.77
C TYR A 98 19.77 -2.49 -9.09
N THR A 99 18.46 -2.30 -9.30
CA THR A 99 17.87 -1.01 -9.64
C THR A 99 18.09 0.05 -8.54
N ILE A 100 18.11 -0.37 -7.29
CA ILE A 100 18.22 0.53 -6.12
C ILE A 100 19.50 0.31 -5.30
N ALA A 101 20.19 -0.81 -5.47
CA ALA A 101 21.39 -1.18 -4.70
C ALA A 101 22.56 -0.19 -4.84
N ARG A 102 22.58 0.62 -5.90
CA ARG A 102 23.62 1.64 -6.12
C ARG A 102 23.41 2.92 -5.29
N LYS A 103 22.23 3.08 -4.72
CA LYS A 103 21.91 4.20 -3.83
C LYS A 103 22.31 3.79 -2.41
N SER A 104 22.90 4.72 -1.66
CA SER A 104 23.21 4.47 -0.24
C SER A 104 21.91 4.47 0.57
N ILE A 105 21.25 3.32 0.60
CA ILE A 105 19.92 3.14 1.22
C ILE A 105 20.11 2.46 2.58
N ASN A 106 19.50 3.04 3.61
CA ASN A 106 19.49 2.44 4.94
C ASN A 106 18.61 1.18 4.96
N THR A 107 19.14 0.11 5.50
CA THR A 107 18.45 -1.17 5.67
C THR A 107 18.01 -1.41 7.12
N ASN A 108 18.33 -0.50 8.05
CA ASN A 108 17.86 -0.59 9.43
C ASN A 108 16.54 0.19 9.57
N VAL A 109 15.43 -0.53 9.62
CA VAL A 109 14.08 0.02 9.62
C VAL A 109 13.27 -0.58 10.77
N ASN A 110 12.36 0.23 11.34
CA ASN A 110 11.43 -0.23 12.37
C ASN A 110 10.67 -1.49 11.89
N PRO A 111 10.61 -2.57 12.70
CA PRO A 111 9.90 -3.78 12.34
C PRO A 111 8.42 -3.57 11.97
N LYS A 112 7.77 -2.55 12.53
CA LYS A 112 6.36 -2.25 12.28
C LYS A 112 6.10 -1.42 11.03
N MET A 113 7.15 -0.88 10.40
CA MET A 113 7.03 -0.05 9.21
C MET A 113 7.30 -0.87 7.94
N PRO A 114 6.42 -0.92 6.95
CA PRO A 114 6.74 -1.49 5.65
C PRO A 114 7.95 -0.80 5.01
N TYR A 115 8.82 -1.58 4.40
CA TYR A 115 10.02 -1.05 3.76
C TYR A 115 9.71 -0.20 2.54
N LEU A 116 8.65 -0.55 1.82
CA LEU A 116 8.14 0.27 0.72
C LEU A 116 7.79 1.69 1.20
N SER A 117 7.08 1.81 2.33
CA SER A 117 6.73 3.09 2.95
C SER A 117 7.98 3.85 3.41
N PHE A 118 8.92 3.15 4.04
CA PHE A 118 10.19 3.74 4.46
C PHE A 118 10.98 4.30 3.27
N LEU A 119 11.07 3.57 2.16
CA LEU A 119 11.73 4.03 0.95
C LEU A 119 11.04 5.27 0.35
N ALA A 120 9.71 5.27 0.31
CA ALA A 120 8.93 6.38 -0.23
C ALA A 120 9.09 7.67 0.59
N ILE A 121 9.27 7.54 1.91
CA ILE A 121 9.45 8.66 2.83
C ILE A 121 10.84 9.28 2.73
N ASN A 122 11.86 8.43 2.64
CA ASN A 122 13.24 8.87 2.86
C ASN A 122 14.06 9.03 1.57
N TYR A 123 13.58 8.50 0.44
CA TYR A 123 14.35 8.47 -0.80
C TYR A 123 13.51 8.83 -2.02
N ASP A 124 14.05 9.66 -2.89
CA ASP A 124 13.49 9.90 -4.22
C ASP A 124 13.96 8.81 -5.19
N ILE A 125 13.15 7.76 -5.30
CA ILE A 125 13.40 6.60 -6.17
C ILE A 125 12.19 6.43 -7.08
N SER A 126 12.34 6.71 -8.36
CA SER A 126 11.24 6.72 -9.34
C SER A 126 10.36 5.48 -9.29
N VAL A 127 10.93 4.28 -9.21
CA VAL A 127 10.15 3.03 -9.13
C VAL A 127 9.36 2.92 -7.83
N ILE A 128 9.85 3.46 -6.73
CA ILE A 128 9.12 3.47 -5.45
C ILE A 128 8.00 4.50 -5.48
N THR A 129 8.28 5.71 -5.99
CA THR A 129 7.26 6.76 -6.19
C THR A 129 6.12 6.28 -7.09
N GLU A 130 6.44 5.62 -8.20
CA GLU A 130 5.48 5.03 -9.13
C GLU A 130 4.55 4.03 -8.43
N VAL A 131 5.12 3.10 -7.67
CA VAL A 131 4.38 2.09 -6.92
C VAL A 131 3.53 2.72 -5.81
N MET A 132 4.06 3.69 -5.06
CA MET A 132 3.29 4.39 -4.02
C MET A 132 2.13 5.18 -4.62
N THR A 133 2.33 5.88 -5.72
CA THR A 133 1.25 6.59 -6.44
C THR A 133 0.14 5.63 -6.85
N TRP A 134 0.48 4.41 -7.29
CA TRP A 134 -0.51 3.38 -7.60
C TRP A 134 -1.31 3.00 -6.33
N PHE A 135 -0.65 2.72 -5.20
CA PHE A 135 -1.33 2.42 -3.94
C PHE A 135 -2.24 3.56 -3.48
N GLU A 136 -1.79 4.80 -3.59
CA GLU A 136 -2.57 6.00 -3.22
C GLU A 136 -3.77 6.25 -4.13
N SER A 137 -3.69 5.81 -5.38
CA SER A 137 -4.78 5.91 -6.35
C SER A 137 -5.87 4.85 -6.16
N CYS A 138 -5.61 3.81 -5.36
CA CYS A 138 -6.58 2.76 -5.08
C CYS A 138 -7.79 3.30 -4.32
N ILE A 139 -8.97 3.14 -4.89
CA ILE A 139 -10.24 3.50 -4.26
C ILE A 139 -10.82 2.25 -3.61
N ILE A 140 -10.95 2.29 -2.29
CA ILE A 140 -11.58 1.22 -1.52
C ILE A 140 -13.04 1.59 -1.32
N ARG A 141 -13.95 0.73 -1.79
CA ARG A 141 -15.40 0.93 -1.62
C ARG A 141 -15.93 -0.02 -0.56
N SER A 142 -16.67 0.53 0.41
CA SER A 142 -17.39 -0.24 1.40
C SER A 142 -18.88 -0.28 1.06
N TYR A 143 -19.37 -1.38 0.54
CA TYR A 143 -20.80 -1.55 0.28
C TYR A 143 -21.63 -1.63 1.57
N ALA A 144 -21.00 -1.87 2.71
CA ALA A 144 -21.67 -1.88 4.02
C ALA A 144 -22.05 -0.48 4.52
N ASN A 145 -21.37 0.57 4.03
CA ASN A 145 -21.66 1.96 4.42
C ASN A 145 -21.57 2.94 3.23
N PRO A 146 -22.54 2.89 2.32
CA PRO A 146 -22.53 3.70 1.10
C PRO A 146 -22.62 5.21 1.35
N MET A 147 -23.10 5.63 2.53
CA MET A 147 -23.22 7.05 2.89
C MET A 147 -21.85 7.70 3.13
N VAL A 148 -20.92 6.99 3.76
CA VAL A 148 -19.54 7.48 3.97
C VAL A 148 -18.82 7.61 2.64
N GLU A 149 -18.97 6.65 1.74
CA GLU A 149 -18.40 6.72 0.39
C GLU A 149 -18.94 7.90 -0.41
N ARG A 150 -20.24 8.15 -0.33
CA ARG A 150 -20.88 9.29 -0.99
C ARG A 150 -20.29 10.61 -0.52
N GLN A 151 -20.06 10.77 0.79
CA GLN A 151 -19.44 11.96 1.36
C GLN A 151 -17.99 12.13 0.88
N LEU A 152 -17.19 11.05 0.87
CA LEU A 152 -15.80 11.07 0.40
C LEU A 152 -15.71 11.39 -1.10
N MET A 153 -16.57 10.84 -1.92
CA MET A 153 -16.62 11.13 -3.36
C MET A 153 -17.01 12.59 -3.64
N LEU A 154 -17.95 13.15 -2.86
CA LEU A 154 -18.43 14.51 -3.07
C LEU A 154 -17.48 15.56 -2.49
N SER A 155 -16.72 15.24 -1.45
CA SER A 155 -15.85 16.21 -0.77
C SER A 155 -14.48 16.40 -1.43
N ASN A 156 -13.90 15.37 -2.03
CA ASN A 156 -12.47 15.35 -2.37
C ASN A 156 -12.13 15.48 -3.86
N ASN A 157 -13.10 15.48 -4.78
CA ASN A 157 -12.77 15.55 -6.20
C ASN A 157 -13.78 16.34 -7.05
N THR A 158 -13.38 17.56 -7.43
CA THR A 158 -14.21 18.46 -8.26
C THR A 158 -14.54 17.85 -9.63
N SER A 159 -13.69 16.98 -10.17
CA SER A 159 -13.89 16.31 -11.45
C SER A 159 -14.98 15.23 -11.35
N TYR A 160 -14.95 14.40 -10.31
CA TYR A 160 -16.01 13.42 -10.05
C TYR A 160 -17.35 14.06 -9.75
N LYS A 161 -17.36 15.19 -9.03
CA LYS A 161 -18.58 15.95 -8.76
C LYS A 161 -19.23 16.45 -10.04
N LYS A 162 -18.43 16.96 -10.98
CA LYS A 162 -18.94 17.41 -12.30
C LYS A 162 -19.46 16.23 -13.13
N ALA A 163 -18.72 15.12 -13.19
CA ALA A 163 -19.15 13.93 -13.91
C ALA A 163 -20.43 13.31 -13.33
N PHE A 164 -20.58 13.30 -12.00
CA PHE A 164 -21.78 12.80 -11.34
C PHE A 164 -23.00 13.70 -11.59
N ILE A 165 -22.83 15.02 -11.56
CA ILE A 165 -23.90 15.98 -11.89
C ILE A 165 -24.32 15.84 -13.36
N HIS A 166 -23.35 15.66 -14.26
CA HIS A 166 -23.65 15.44 -15.69
C HIS A 166 -24.45 14.16 -15.90
N ALA A 167 -24.04 13.04 -15.29
CA ALA A 167 -24.76 11.79 -15.38
C ALA A 167 -26.19 11.85 -14.79
N LEU A 168 -26.40 12.63 -13.72
CA LEU A 168 -27.74 12.86 -13.16
C LEU A 168 -28.63 13.68 -14.10
N ASN A 169 -28.07 14.67 -14.80
CA ASN A 169 -28.81 15.48 -15.75
C ASN A 169 -29.18 14.72 -17.02
N ASP A 170 -28.36 13.73 -17.42
CA ASP A 170 -28.64 12.86 -18.57
C ASP A 170 -29.70 11.79 -18.29
N MET A 171 -30.09 11.60 -17.00
CA MET A 171 -31.14 10.64 -16.59
C MET A 171 -32.53 11.27 -16.43
N ASN A 172 -32.65 12.61 -16.58
CA ASN A 172 -33.91 13.36 -16.59
C ASN A 172 -34.26 13.83 -18.01
#